data_2ab654b00a58ea27ddeec6574fd689d6
#
_entry.id   2ab654b00a58ea27ddeec6574fd689d6
#
_cell.length_a   1.000
_cell.length_b   1.000
_cell.length_c   1.000
_cell.angle_alpha   90.00
_cell.angle_beta   90.00
_cell.angle_gamma   90.00
#
_symmetry.space_group_name_H-M   'P 1'
#
loop_
_entity.id
_entity.type
_entity.pdbx_description
1 polymer ?
#
loop_
_entity_poly.entity_id
_entity_poly.type
_entity_poly.pdbx_seq_one_letter_code
_entity_poly.pdbx_strand_id
1 'polypeptide(L)'
;DDVKKSIDGLWQKMYSLIMNCNKLLENADLRKEVFTGDNYNIIYGEALALRAMLHLDMLRLFGPVYDDASKTEKSIPYVTNSDSEISPLLSAEEILNFVIEDLKVALDLLKSVDPILTEGVRNESNNDGGDNSLYYRQYRMNYYAVKALLARAYAWGHDGRNALIVAEEI
;
A
#
# COMPACT_ATOMS: atom_id res chain seq x y z
N ASP A 1 -3.12 -4.70 31.99
CA ASP A 1 -1.81 -5.06 31.49
C ASP A 1 -1.44 -4.12 30.33
N ASP A 2 -0.41 -3.30 30.54
CA ASP A 2 -0.07 -2.19 29.62
C ASP A 2 0.41 -2.71 28.24
N VAL A 3 1.06 -3.87 28.21
CA VAL A 3 1.52 -4.51 26.98
C VAL A 3 0.32 -4.91 26.11
N LYS A 4 -0.69 -5.55 26.70
CA LYS A 4 -1.90 -5.92 25.95
C LYS A 4 -2.61 -4.70 25.39
N LYS A 5 -2.77 -3.63 26.18
CA LYS A 5 -3.38 -2.38 25.70
C LYS A 5 -2.60 -1.77 24.54
N SER A 6 -1.26 -1.84 24.58
CA SER A 6 -0.42 -1.34 23.49
C SER A 6 -0.61 -2.14 22.21
N ILE A 7 -0.68 -3.47 22.30
CA ILE A 7 -0.92 -4.36 21.16
C ILE A 7 -2.34 -4.15 20.58
N ASP A 8 -3.37 -4.11 21.43
CA ASP A 8 -4.74 -3.83 21.03
C ASP A 8 -4.86 -2.44 20.37
N GLY A 9 -4.18 -1.44 20.93
CA GLY A 9 -4.13 -0.10 20.38
C GLY A 9 -3.45 -0.04 18.99
N LEU A 10 -2.36 -0.80 18.80
CA LEU A 10 -1.70 -0.91 17.50
C LEU A 10 -2.63 -1.55 16.46
N TRP A 11 -3.27 -2.67 16.79
CA TRP A 11 -4.25 -3.34 15.94
C TRP A 11 -5.35 -2.38 15.49
N GLN A 12 -6.01 -1.71 16.43
CA GLN A 12 -7.09 -0.77 16.14
C GLN A 12 -6.62 0.38 15.27
N LYS A 13 -5.43 0.94 15.52
CA LYS A 13 -4.88 2.05 14.75
C LYS A 13 -4.58 1.63 13.31
N MET A 14 -3.96 0.47 13.11
CA MET A 14 -3.63 -0.03 11.77
C MET A 14 -4.88 -0.27 10.93
N TYR A 15 -5.91 -0.95 11.47
CA TYR A 15 -7.17 -1.14 10.75
C TYR A 15 -7.94 0.16 10.54
N SER A 16 -7.84 1.14 11.44
CA SER A 16 -8.40 2.48 11.21
C SER A 16 -7.74 3.18 10.01
N LEU A 17 -6.42 3.03 9.83
CA LEU A 17 -5.70 3.55 8.67
C LEU A 17 -6.09 2.82 7.38
N ILE A 18 -6.24 1.48 7.42
CA ILE A 18 -6.73 0.67 6.30
C ILE A 18 -8.13 1.13 5.88
N MET A 19 -9.03 1.34 6.83
CA MET A 19 -10.37 1.87 6.57
C MET A 19 -10.34 3.25 5.90
N ASN A 20 -9.39 4.11 6.30
CA ASN A 20 -9.23 5.42 5.64
C ASN A 20 -8.75 5.28 4.18
N CYS A 21 -7.83 4.33 3.90
CA CYS A 21 -7.44 4.02 2.53
C CYS A 21 -8.66 3.55 1.72
N ASN A 22 -9.45 2.62 2.26
CA ASN A 22 -10.65 2.11 1.57
C ASN A 22 -11.67 3.21 1.30
N LYS A 23 -11.97 4.08 2.28
CA LYS A 23 -12.85 5.24 2.08
C LYS A 23 -12.37 6.18 0.98
N LEU A 24 -11.04 6.39 0.90
CA LEU A 24 -10.46 7.22 -0.15
C LEU A 24 -10.64 6.54 -1.51
N LEU A 25 -10.33 5.25 -1.64
CA LEU A 25 -10.48 4.48 -2.88
C LEU A 25 -11.94 4.49 -3.37
N GLU A 26 -12.90 4.17 -2.51
CA GLU A 26 -14.33 4.16 -2.83
C GLU A 26 -14.82 5.55 -3.28
N ASN A 27 -14.44 6.62 -2.55
CA ASN A 27 -14.86 7.98 -2.91
C ASN A 27 -14.18 8.48 -4.18
N ALA A 28 -12.92 8.08 -4.43
CA ALA A 28 -12.21 8.43 -5.66
C ALA A 28 -12.89 7.78 -6.88
N ASP A 29 -13.30 6.52 -6.78
CA ASP A 29 -14.03 5.83 -7.85
C ASP A 29 -15.42 6.46 -8.10
N LEU A 30 -16.15 6.76 -7.02
CA LEU A 30 -17.50 7.36 -7.13
C LEU A 30 -17.49 8.78 -7.69
N ARG A 31 -16.35 9.49 -7.59
CA ARG A 31 -16.22 10.90 -7.98
C ARG A 31 -15.00 11.14 -8.88
N LYS A 32 -14.75 10.22 -9.79
CA LYS A 32 -13.58 10.28 -10.66
C LYS A 32 -13.51 11.60 -11.46
N GLU A 33 -14.67 12.16 -11.78
CA GLU A 33 -14.81 13.41 -12.54
C GLU A 33 -14.30 14.68 -11.83
N VAL A 34 -14.09 14.63 -10.50
CA VAL A 34 -13.54 15.79 -9.78
C VAL A 34 -12.02 15.91 -9.91
N PHE A 35 -11.37 14.83 -10.35
CA PHE A 35 -9.92 14.83 -10.50
C PHE A 35 -9.52 15.46 -11.83
N THR A 36 -8.52 16.34 -11.77
CA THR A 36 -7.93 16.97 -12.96
C THR A 36 -6.58 16.34 -13.30
N GLY A 37 -6.26 16.27 -14.59
CA GLY A 37 -5.00 15.66 -15.03
C GLY A 37 -4.84 14.22 -14.55
N ASP A 38 -3.67 13.90 -14.04
CA ASP A 38 -3.31 12.55 -13.58
C ASP A 38 -3.56 12.33 -12.08
N ASN A 39 -4.18 13.30 -11.40
CA ASN A 39 -4.37 13.25 -9.94
C ASN A 39 -5.14 12.02 -9.47
N TYR A 40 -6.13 11.53 -10.26
CA TYR A 40 -6.83 10.30 -9.93
C TYR A 40 -5.86 9.11 -9.83
N ASN A 41 -5.03 8.89 -10.85
CA ASN A 41 -4.10 7.76 -10.90
C ASN A 41 -3.06 7.83 -9.77
N ILE A 42 -2.56 9.03 -9.48
CA ILE A 42 -1.58 9.26 -8.41
C ILE A 42 -2.21 8.96 -7.05
N ILE A 43 -3.34 9.55 -6.74
CA ILE A 43 -4.00 9.42 -5.43
C ILE A 43 -4.50 7.99 -5.21
N TYR A 44 -5.11 7.39 -6.24
CA TYR A 44 -5.62 6.02 -6.17
C TYR A 44 -4.48 5.01 -6.01
N GLY A 45 -3.40 5.16 -6.79
CA GLY A 45 -2.20 4.33 -6.70
C GLY A 45 -1.51 4.42 -5.33
N GLU A 46 -1.37 5.64 -4.77
CA GLU A 46 -0.84 5.83 -3.42
C GLU A 46 -1.70 5.15 -2.36
N ALA A 47 -3.03 5.27 -2.46
CA ALA A 47 -3.96 4.68 -1.49
C ALA A 47 -3.92 3.15 -1.51
N LEU A 48 -3.86 2.54 -2.71
CA LEU A 48 -3.67 1.08 -2.87
C LEU A 48 -2.36 0.62 -2.24
N ALA A 49 -1.27 1.31 -2.53
CA ALA A 49 0.05 0.95 -2.01
C ALA A 49 0.13 1.11 -0.48
N LEU A 50 -0.50 2.14 0.09
CA LEU A 50 -0.61 2.32 1.53
C LEU A 50 -1.45 1.22 2.18
N ARG A 51 -2.58 0.82 1.57
CA ARG A 51 -3.39 -0.31 2.04
C ARG A 51 -2.59 -1.60 2.05
N ALA A 52 -1.87 -1.88 0.98
CA ALA A 52 -1.00 -3.05 0.87
C ALA A 52 0.11 -3.05 1.93
N MET A 53 0.79 -1.90 2.13
CA MET A 53 1.83 -1.74 3.15
C MET A 53 1.30 -2.04 4.55
N LEU A 54 0.16 -1.47 4.91
CA LEU A 54 -0.45 -1.66 6.22
C LEU A 54 -0.83 -3.12 6.45
N HIS A 55 -1.41 -3.81 5.46
CA HIS A 55 -1.75 -5.22 5.59
C HIS A 55 -0.50 -6.12 5.66
N LEU A 56 0.56 -5.81 4.88
CA LEU A 56 1.82 -6.54 4.97
C LEU A 56 2.46 -6.41 6.36
N ASP A 57 2.43 -5.20 6.94
CA ASP A 57 2.95 -4.99 8.29
C ASP A 57 2.07 -5.67 9.35
N MET A 58 0.74 -5.68 9.20
CA MET A 58 -0.16 -6.45 10.05
C MET A 58 0.11 -7.95 9.96
N LEU A 59 0.31 -8.48 8.75
CA LEU A 59 0.66 -9.89 8.55
C LEU A 59 1.99 -10.25 9.23
N ARG A 60 3.00 -9.38 9.12
CA ARG A 60 4.31 -9.59 9.76
C ARG A 60 4.28 -9.53 11.29
N LEU A 61 3.34 -8.76 11.87
CA LEU A 61 3.21 -8.58 13.31
C LEU A 61 2.31 -9.62 13.96
N PHE A 62 1.26 -10.05 13.27
CA PHE A 62 0.17 -10.85 13.83
C PHE A 62 -0.08 -12.17 13.10
N GLY A 63 0.52 -12.35 11.94
CA GLY A 63 0.42 -13.59 11.17
C GLY A 63 1.49 -14.62 11.58
N PRO A 64 1.39 -15.83 11.04
CA PRO A 64 2.41 -16.86 11.23
C PRO A 64 3.71 -16.48 10.50
N VAL A 65 4.79 -17.15 10.86
CA VAL A 65 6.02 -17.13 10.03
C VAL A 65 5.67 -17.72 8.66
N TYR A 66 6.10 -17.07 7.59
CA TYR A 66 5.78 -17.53 6.23
C TYR A 66 6.71 -18.69 5.85
N ASP A 67 6.23 -19.90 5.98
CA ASP A 67 6.89 -21.12 5.55
C ASP A 67 5.85 -22.15 5.03
N ASP A 68 6.31 -23.25 4.48
CA ASP A 68 5.42 -24.26 3.90
C ASP A 68 4.48 -24.93 4.90
N ALA A 69 4.79 -24.91 6.18
CA ALA A 69 3.96 -25.51 7.21
C ALA A 69 2.82 -24.57 7.66
N SER A 70 3.08 -23.27 7.74
CA SER A 70 2.19 -22.29 8.39
C SER A 70 1.57 -21.26 7.45
N LYS A 71 2.08 -21.08 6.22
CA LYS A 71 1.58 -20.07 5.27
C LYS A 71 0.09 -20.18 4.94
N THR A 72 -0.52 -21.36 5.13
CA THR A 72 -1.96 -21.60 4.92
C THR A 72 -2.80 -21.42 6.19
N GLU A 73 -2.18 -21.12 7.34
CA GLU A 73 -2.90 -20.84 8.57
C GLU A 73 -3.63 -19.51 8.50
N LYS A 74 -4.89 -19.50 8.93
CA LYS A 74 -5.73 -18.31 9.00
C LYS A 74 -5.24 -17.38 10.12
N SER A 75 -5.04 -16.09 9.82
CA SER A 75 -4.42 -15.16 10.77
C SER A 75 -5.13 -13.82 10.90
N ILE A 76 -5.16 -13.02 9.85
CA ILE A 76 -5.73 -11.67 9.86
C ILE A 76 -6.70 -11.49 8.68
N PRO A 77 -7.63 -10.54 8.71
CA PRO A 77 -8.44 -10.21 7.54
C PRO A 77 -7.66 -9.30 6.57
N TYR A 78 -7.94 -9.40 5.28
CA TYR A 78 -7.60 -8.38 4.28
C TYR A 78 -8.86 -7.57 3.97
N VAL A 79 -8.89 -6.30 4.41
CA VAL A 79 -10.08 -5.45 4.35
C VAL A 79 -9.99 -4.53 3.14
N THR A 80 -10.93 -4.66 2.20
CA THR A 80 -10.96 -3.92 0.93
C THR A 80 -12.09 -2.90 0.80
N ASN A 81 -12.99 -2.85 1.78
CA ASN A 81 -14.12 -1.92 1.83
C ASN A 81 -14.12 -1.08 3.11
N SER A 82 -14.93 -0.05 3.14
CA SER A 82 -15.06 0.85 4.30
C SER A 82 -16.34 0.64 5.11
N ASP A 83 -17.09 -0.42 4.82
CA ASP A 83 -18.26 -0.78 5.60
C ASP A 83 -17.89 -1.45 6.95
N SER A 84 -18.91 -1.72 7.75
CA SER A 84 -18.75 -2.35 9.06
C SER A 84 -18.91 -3.88 9.02
N GLU A 85 -18.88 -4.49 7.83
CA GLU A 85 -18.99 -5.93 7.69
C GLU A 85 -17.74 -6.65 8.21
N ILE A 86 -17.95 -7.80 8.84
CA ILE A 86 -16.85 -8.60 9.37
C ILE A 86 -16.15 -9.30 8.21
N SER A 87 -14.90 -8.89 7.95
CA SER A 87 -14.06 -9.56 6.98
C SER A 87 -13.52 -10.89 7.54
N PRO A 88 -13.51 -11.97 6.74
CA PRO A 88 -12.99 -13.26 7.19
C PRO A 88 -11.48 -13.21 7.42
N LEU A 89 -11.01 -14.06 8.35
CA LEU A 89 -9.58 -14.29 8.48
C LEU A 89 -9.07 -15.05 7.26
N LEU A 90 -7.95 -14.61 6.72
CA LEU A 90 -7.26 -15.21 5.58
C LEU A 90 -5.93 -15.82 6.00
N SER A 91 -5.41 -16.71 5.18
CA SER A 91 -4.07 -17.27 5.36
C SER A 91 -2.99 -16.25 4.97
N ALA A 92 -1.77 -16.48 5.45
CA ALA A 92 -0.64 -15.63 5.10
C ALA A 92 -0.40 -15.58 3.58
N GLU A 93 -0.58 -16.71 2.88
CA GLU A 93 -0.46 -16.79 1.43
C GLU A 93 -1.54 -15.99 0.70
N GLU A 94 -2.82 -16.10 1.12
CA GLU A 94 -3.92 -15.31 0.55
C GLU A 94 -3.69 -13.80 0.75
N ILE A 95 -3.27 -13.38 1.95
CA ILE A 95 -3.00 -11.97 2.25
C ILE A 95 -1.84 -11.44 1.40
N LEU A 96 -0.76 -12.21 1.30
CA LEU A 96 0.39 -11.82 0.49
C LEU A 96 0.02 -11.65 -0.99
N ASN A 97 -0.85 -12.52 -1.52
CA ASN A 97 -1.35 -12.41 -2.88
C ASN A 97 -2.14 -11.11 -3.08
N PHE A 98 -3.02 -10.74 -2.15
CA PHE A 98 -3.73 -9.45 -2.21
C PHE A 98 -2.79 -8.25 -2.11
N VAL A 99 -1.79 -8.32 -1.23
CA VAL A 99 -0.75 -7.28 -1.12
C VAL A 99 -0.03 -7.08 -2.45
N ILE A 100 0.42 -8.17 -3.09
CA ILE A 100 1.12 -8.12 -4.36
C ILE A 100 0.22 -7.58 -5.48
N GLU A 101 -1.05 -7.96 -5.50
CA GLU A 101 -2.02 -7.48 -6.48
C GLU A 101 -2.26 -5.96 -6.33
N ASP A 102 -2.54 -5.47 -5.13
CA ASP A 102 -2.69 -4.03 -4.87
C ASP A 102 -1.45 -3.24 -5.31
N LEU A 103 -0.24 -3.76 -5.01
CA LEU A 103 1.01 -3.10 -5.40
C LEU A 103 1.24 -3.08 -6.91
N LYS A 104 0.88 -4.15 -7.62
CA LYS A 104 0.95 -4.20 -9.09
C LYS A 104 0.00 -3.20 -9.73
N VAL A 105 -1.25 -3.13 -9.24
CA VAL A 105 -2.22 -2.14 -9.73
C VAL A 105 -1.74 -0.72 -9.44
N ALA A 106 -1.19 -0.47 -8.23
CA ALA A 106 -0.61 0.83 -7.88
C ALA A 106 0.55 1.21 -8.82
N LEU A 107 1.46 0.28 -9.15
CA LEU A 107 2.54 0.52 -10.11
C LEU A 107 2.01 0.83 -11.51
N ASP A 108 1.00 0.11 -11.97
CA ASP A 108 0.39 0.36 -13.28
C ASP A 108 -0.25 1.75 -13.37
N LEU A 109 -0.84 2.23 -12.29
CA LEU A 109 -1.41 3.58 -12.22
C LEU A 109 -0.31 4.66 -12.20
N LEU A 110 0.80 4.43 -11.49
CA LEU A 110 1.84 5.43 -11.27
C LEU A 110 2.89 5.49 -12.39
N LYS A 111 3.15 4.41 -13.13
CA LYS A 111 4.27 4.26 -14.07
C LYS A 111 4.38 5.32 -15.17
N SER A 112 3.29 5.98 -15.52
CA SER A 112 3.25 6.99 -16.60
C SER A 112 2.95 8.39 -16.12
N VAL A 113 2.61 8.55 -14.84
CA VAL A 113 2.05 9.81 -14.32
C VAL A 113 2.75 10.34 -13.08
N ASP A 114 3.54 9.52 -12.39
CA ASP A 114 4.22 9.96 -11.17
C ASP A 114 5.38 10.91 -11.53
N PRO A 115 5.35 12.18 -11.07
CA PRO A 115 6.38 13.17 -11.38
C PRO A 115 7.79 12.77 -10.94
N ILE A 116 7.93 11.84 -9.97
CA ILE A 116 9.25 11.34 -9.56
C ILE A 116 10.01 10.70 -10.73
N LEU A 117 9.30 10.15 -11.73
CA LEU A 117 9.88 9.50 -12.91
C LEU A 117 10.39 10.51 -13.95
N THR A 118 9.70 11.63 -14.11
CA THR A 118 9.98 12.61 -15.17
C THR A 118 10.74 13.85 -14.67
N GLU A 119 10.49 14.24 -13.43
CA GLU A 119 11.01 15.46 -12.82
C GLU A 119 12.04 15.17 -11.71
N GLY A 120 12.13 13.90 -11.27
CA GLY A 120 13.02 13.51 -10.18
C GLY A 120 12.62 14.10 -8.83
N VAL A 121 13.62 14.32 -7.97
CA VAL A 121 13.43 14.88 -6.63
C VAL A 121 13.23 16.42 -6.73
N ARG A 122 12.10 16.89 -6.25
CA ARG A 122 11.74 18.32 -6.21
C ARG A 122 11.58 18.78 -4.76
N ASN A 123 12.54 19.59 -4.30
CA ASN A 123 12.59 20.08 -2.91
C ASN A 123 12.09 21.52 -2.75
N GLU A 124 11.88 22.24 -3.85
CA GLU A 124 11.46 23.62 -3.83
C GLU A 124 10.01 23.75 -4.28
N SER A 125 9.20 24.41 -3.47
CA SER A 125 7.84 24.77 -3.85
C SER A 125 7.88 25.90 -4.89
N ASN A 126 6.92 25.90 -5.81
CA ASN A 126 6.78 26.98 -6.77
C ASN A 126 6.28 28.24 -6.05
N ASN A 127 7.13 29.30 -5.99
CA ASN A 127 6.79 30.54 -5.30
C ASN A 127 5.74 31.39 -6.05
N ASP A 128 5.35 30.97 -7.26
CA ASP A 128 4.44 31.70 -8.14
C ASP A 128 2.95 31.39 -7.88
N GLY A 129 2.63 30.79 -6.74
CA GLY A 129 1.25 30.46 -6.36
C GLY A 129 0.65 29.25 -7.10
N GLY A 130 1.46 28.46 -7.80
CA GLY A 130 1.06 27.21 -8.46
C GLY A 130 0.75 26.08 -7.47
N ASP A 131 0.14 25.01 -7.99
CA ASP A 131 -0.16 23.80 -7.23
C ASP A 131 1.14 23.08 -6.82
N ASN A 132 1.40 23.01 -5.52
CA ASN A 132 2.55 22.33 -4.93
C ASN A 132 2.23 20.92 -4.44
N SER A 133 1.06 20.37 -4.72
CA SER A 133 0.60 19.08 -4.23
C SER A 133 1.50 17.91 -4.65
N LEU A 134 2.17 18.02 -5.80
CA LEU A 134 3.07 17.01 -6.36
C LEU A 134 4.56 17.28 -6.07
N TYR A 135 4.90 18.29 -5.27
CA TYR A 135 6.26 18.47 -4.75
C TYR A 135 6.54 17.47 -3.63
N TYR A 136 7.80 17.27 -3.32
CA TYR A 136 8.26 16.37 -2.27
C TYR A 136 7.79 14.92 -2.44
N ARG A 137 7.66 14.46 -3.70
CA ARG A 137 7.27 13.08 -4.02
C ARG A 137 8.17 12.03 -3.38
N GLN A 138 9.44 12.35 -3.13
CA GLN A 138 10.39 11.45 -2.45
C GLN A 138 9.98 11.06 -1.02
N TYR A 139 9.09 11.81 -0.37
CA TYR A 139 8.56 11.48 0.96
C TYR A 139 7.19 10.80 0.93
N ARG A 140 6.67 10.49 -0.25
CA ARG A 140 5.36 9.87 -0.43
C ARG A 140 5.49 8.44 -0.95
N MET A 141 4.36 7.75 -1.06
CA MET A 141 4.29 6.43 -1.69
C MET A 141 4.39 6.58 -3.22
N ASN A 142 5.54 7.03 -3.69
CA ASN A 142 5.84 7.23 -5.10
C ASN A 142 6.12 5.89 -5.81
N TYR A 143 6.29 5.93 -7.14
CA TYR A 143 6.53 4.76 -7.96
C TYR A 143 7.67 3.86 -7.45
N TYR A 144 8.82 4.44 -7.07
CA TYR A 144 9.96 3.67 -6.55
C TYR A 144 9.70 3.10 -5.14
N ALA A 145 8.98 3.83 -4.29
CA ALA A 145 8.57 3.33 -2.99
C ALA A 145 7.63 2.12 -3.13
N VAL A 146 6.71 2.15 -4.09
CA VAL A 146 5.81 1.02 -4.39
C VAL A 146 6.61 -0.17 -4.93
N LYS A 147 7.58 0.05 -5.83
CA LYS A 147 8.50 -1.02 -6.29
C LYS A 147 9.28 -1.65 -5.13
N ALA A 148 9.88 -0.83 -4.28
CA ALA A 148 10.62 -1.32 -3.12
C ALA A 148 9.73 -2.15 -2.18
N LEU A 149 8.48 -1.72 -1.99
CA LEU A 149 7.50 -2.46 -1.20
C LEU A 149 7.12 -3.80 -1.86
N LEU A 150 6.96 -3.82 -3.19
CA LEU A 150 6.69 -5.05 -3.94
C LEU A 150 7.85 -6.04 -3.86
N ALA A 151 9.10 -5.56 -4.01
CA ALA A 151 10.29 -6.40 -3.82
C ALA A 151 10.33 -6.98 -2.39
N ARG A 152 10.00 -6.17 -1.36
CA ARG A 152 9.91 -6.62 0.03
C ARG A 152 8.81 -7.66 0.24
N ALA A 153 7.66 -7.50 -0.42
CA ALA A 153 6.56 -8.47 -0.35
C ALA A 153 6.96 -9.82 -0.94
N TYR A 154 7.60 -9.82 -2.12
CA TYR A 154 8.14 -11.03 -2.72
C TYR A 154 9.20 -11.71 -1.86
N ALA A 155 10.15 -10.93 -1.31
CA ALA A 155 11.20 -11.45 -0.44
C ALA A 155 10.61 -12.09 0.82
N TRP A 156 9.58 -11.48 1.42
CA TRP A 156 8.89 -12.02 2.59
C TRP A 156 8.16 -13.33 2.27
N GLY A 157 7.60 -13.45 1.05
CA GLY A 157 6.97 -14.67 0.53
C GLY A 157 7.95 -15.72 0.01
N HIS A 158 9.24 -15.57 0.24
CA HIS A 158 10.31 -16.45 -0.24
C HIS A 158 10.43 -16.54 -1.77
N ASP A 159 9.83 -15.61 -2.50
CA ASP A 159 10.00 -15.46 -3.95
C ASP A 159 11.19 -14.56 -4.28
N GLY A 160 12.40 -15.09 -4.03
CA GLY A 160 13.65 -14.37 -4.24
C GLY A 160 13.88 -13.97 -5.70
N ARG A 161 13.33 -14.74 -6.65
CA ARG A 161 13.47 -14.43 -8.08
C ARG A 161 12.74 -13.14 -8.45
N ASN A 162 11.44 -13.05 -8.10
CA ASN A 162 10.66 -11.85 -8.40
C ASN A 162 11.11 -10.65 -7.54
N ALA A 163 11.55 -10.89 -6.30
CA ALA A 163 12.15 -9.85 -5.47
C ALA A 163 13.37 -9.20 -6.13
N LEU A 164 14.28 -10.02 -6.69
CA LEU A 164 15.48 -9.54 -7.39
C LEU A 164 15.11 -8.75 -8.65
N ILE A 165 14.25 -9.31 -9.51
CA ILE A 165 13.80 -8.64 -10.75
C ILE A 165 13.25 -7.25 -10.45
N VAL A 166 12.35 -7.13 -9.46
CA VAL A 166 11.75 -5.84 -9.13
C VAL A 166 12.76 -4.88 -8.50
N ALA A 167 13.70 -5.40 -7.69
CA ALA A 167 14.73 -4.58 -7.05
C ALA A 167 15.75 -4.01 -8.05
N GLU A 168 16.10 -4.77 -9.11
CA GLU A 168 17.02 -4.30 -10.18
C GLU A 168 16.42 -3.18 -11.04
N GLU A 169 15.12 -2.98 -10.98
CA GLU A 169 14.42 -1.91 -11.72
C GLU A 169 14.26 -0.60 -10.92
N ILE A 170 14.77 -0.52 -9.68
CA ILE A 170 14.73 0.68 -8.84
C ILE A 170 15.97 1.53 -9.06
#